data_963855bf1526690fb6d1fd8981f98c56
#
_entry.id   963855bf1526690fb6d1fd8981f98c56
#
_cell.length_a   1.000
_cell.length_b   1.000
_cell.length_c   1.000
_cell.angle_alpha   90.00
_cell.angle_beta   90.00
_cell.angle_gamma   90.00
#
_symmetry.space_group_name_H-M   'P 1'
#
loop_
_entity.id
_entity.type
_entity.pdbx_description
1 polymer ?
#
loop_
_entity_poly.entity_id
_entity_poly.type
_entity_poly.pdbx_seq_one_letter_code
_entity_poly.pdbx_strand_id
1 'polypeptide(L)'
;MQRNVILAAAIAIGLGFGTGALAQTAPPSSTPILRPHNAASETGRDVDQQQRIEQGLQSGQLTSGEARKLEAGESRIDKTEQRDLRNGSLSASERAQIQRQQNRESNAVYNQKHDAQTGRPDSLKSNMEQANVQRNINQEQRLHNGVKNGSLTNRELARQEGNESHVDRLESRRDTLRQTGRVQRTDNRDSRRIHRVRHNAHARH
;
A
#
# COMPACT_ATOMS: atom_id res chain seq x y z
N MET A 1 13.42 -25.21 42.66
CA MET A 1 12.75 -25.41 43.96
C MET A 1 11.58 -24.46 44.08
N GLN A 2 10.42 -25.01 44.51
CA GLN A 2 9.11 -24.42 44.87
C GLN A 2 8.30 -23.88 43.67
N ARG A 3 7.31 -24.54 43.15
CA ARG A 3 6.07 -25.25 43.57
C ARG A 3 5.22 -24.49 44.60
N ASN A 4 4.07 -23.99 44.15
CA ASN A 4 2.77 -23.94 44.85
C ASN A 4 1.73 -23.64 43.83
N VAL A 5 0.83 -24.37 43.54
CA VAL A 5 -0.29 -25.27 43.86
C VAL A 5 -1.31 -24.69 44.84
N ILE A 6 -2.57 -24.78 44.39
CA ILE A 6 -3.87 -24.90 45.10
C ILE A 6 -4.54 -23.56 45.38
N LEU A 7 -5.85 -23.37 45.26
CA LEU A 7 -6.98 -24.24 45.62
C LEU A 7 -8.29 -23.81 44.96
N ALA A 8 -9.12 -24.78 44.65
CA ALA A 8 -10.52 -24.62 44.25
C ALA A 8 -11.40 -24.35 45.47
N ALA A 9 -12.50 -23.64 45.29
CA ALA A 9 -13.65 -23.72 46.15
C ALA A 9 -14.95 -23.58 45.35
N ALA A 10 -15.66 -24.65 45.22
CA ALA A 10 -17.05 -24.69 44.80
C ALA A 10 -17.96 -24.47 45.99
N ILE A 11 -18.99 -23.64 45.86
CA ILE A 11 -20.21 -23.74 46.69
C ILE A 11 -21.41 -23.56 45.78
N ALA A 12 -22.21 -24.63 45.71
CA ALA A 12 -23.55 -24.61 45.17
C ALA A 12 -24.54 -24.24 46.31
N ILE A 13 -25.67 -23.69 45.92
CA ILE A 13 -27.03 -24.01 46.39
C ILE A 13 -27.91 -22.75 46.32
N GLY A 14 -29.07 -22.89 45.67
CA GLY A 14 -30.15 -21.91 45.77
C GLY A 14 -31.18 -22.08 44.64
N LEU A 15 -32.10 -23.00 44.79
CA LEU A 15 -33.32 -23.13 44.00
C LEU A 15 -34.20 -21.90 44.11
N GLY A 16 -34.64 -21.35 43.00
CA GLY A 16 -35.69 -20.36 42.93
C GLY A 16 -36.41 -20.44 41.60
N PHE A 17 -37.55 -21.14 41.60
CA PHE A 17 -38.48 -21.17 40.44
C PHE A 17 -39.15 -19.79 40.30
N GLY A 18 -38.86 -19.10 39.20
CA GLY A 18 -39.55 -17.90 38.76
C GLY A 18 -39.78 -18.00 37.24
N THR A 19 -40.97 -18.45 36.85
CA THR A 19 -41.44 -18.41 35.47
C THR A 19 -41.78 -16.97 35.11
N GLY A 20 -40.81 -16.25 34.59
CA GLY A 20 -41.04 -14.97 33.94
C GLY A 20 -40.51 -15.10 32.50
N ALA A 21 -41.42 -15.26 31.56
CA ALA A 21 -41.07 -15.15 30.12
C ALA A 21 -40.68 -13.72 29.82
N LEU A 22 -39.39 -13.40 30.01
CA LEU A 22 -38.81 -12.21 29.45
C LEU A 22 -38.57 -12.49 27.95
N ALA A 23 -39.37 -11.85 27.11
CA ALA A 23 -39.10 -11.72 25.72
C ALA A 23 -37.65 -11.18 25.56
N GLN A 24 -36.71 -12.06 25.23
CA GLN A 24 -35.37 -11.64 24.78
C GLN A 24 -35.60 -10.88 23.48
N THR A 25 -35.63 -9.56 23.58
CA THR A 25 -35.39 -8.70 22.42
C THR A 25 -33.99 -9.05 21.94
N ALA A 26 -33.91 -9.80 20.84
CA ALA A 26 -32.65 -10.00 20.16
C ALA A 26 -31.95 -8.64 20.00
N PRO A 27 -30.66 -8.54 20.31
CA PRO A 27 -29.94 -7.31 20.05
C PRO A 27 -30.12 -6.98 18.56
N PRO A 28 -30.30 -5.71 18.21
CA PRO A 28 -30.43 -5.33 16.81
C PRO A 28 -29.22 -5.94 16.10
N SER A 29 -29.50 -6.75 15.09
CA SER A 29 -28.48 -7.29 14.20
C SER A 29 -27.68 -6.07 13.71
N SER A 30 -26.49 -5.89 14.27
CA SER A 30 -25.54 -4.93 13.74
C SER A 30 -25.19 -5.47 12.35
N THR A 31 -25.98 -5.09 11.35
CA THR A 31 -25.53 -5.17 9.98
C THR A 31 -24.12 -4.59 9.99
N PRO A 32 -23.09 -5.33 9.57
CA PRO A 32 -21.78 -4.76 9.44
C PRO A 32 -21.98 -3.54 8.54
N ILE A 33 -21.77 -2.35 9.08
CA ILE A 33 -21.64 -1.16 8.25
C ILE A 33 -20.45 -1.50 7.37
N LEU A 34 -20.73 -1.93 6.14
CA LEU A 34 -19.74 -2.06 5.09
C LEU A 34 -19.19 -0.64 4.92
N ARG A 35 -18.18 -0.32 5.73
CA ARG A 35 -17.38 0.86 5.49
C ARG A 35 -16.92 0.73 4.05
N PRO A 36 -17.13 1.73 3.19
CA PRO A 36 -16.60 1.67 1.85
C PRO A 36 -15.13 1.30 2.02
N HIS A 37 -14.75 0.11 1.50
CA HIS A 37 -13.39 -0.37 1.63
C HIS A 37 -12.50 0.66 0.95
N ASN A 38 -11.82 1.47 1.75
CA ASN A 38 -10.80 2.34 1.22
C ASN A 38 -9.62 1.45 0.78
N ALA A 39 -8.91 1.86 -0.22
CA ALA A 39 -7.79 1.13 -0.77
C ALA A 39 -6.52 1.19 0.12
N ALA A 40 -6.67 1.41 1.43
CA ALA A 40 -5.53 1.59 2.33
C ALA A 40 -4.67 0.33 2.49
N SER A 41 -5.25 -0.86 2.32
CA SER A 41 -4.49 -2.11 2.37
C SER A 41 -3.65 -2.30 1.10
N GLU A 42 -4.19 -1.90 -0.05
CA GLU A 42 -3.53 -1.97 -1.34
C GLU A 42 -2.34 -0.99 -1.37
N THR A 43 -2.58 0.29 -1.14
CA THR A 43 -1.51 1.31 -1.10
C THR A 43 -0.46 1.06 -0.01
N GLY A 44 -0.81 0.41 1.11
CA GLY A 44 0.17 0.00 2.13
C GLY A 44 1.14 -1.05 1.61
N ARG A 45 0.67 -1.95 0.76
CA ARG A 45 1.52 -2.98 0.14
C ARG A 45 2.44 -2.41 -0.93
N ASP A 46 2.00 -1.39 -1.66
CA ASP A 46 2.84 -0.71 -2.65
C ASP A 46 4.00 -0.01 -1.95
N VAL A 47 3.76 0.68 -0.84
CA VAL A 47 4.82 1.22 0.02
C VAL A 47 5.82 0.14 0.45
N ASP A 48 5.34 -1.00 0.94
CA ASP A 48 6.21 -2.10 1.40
C ASP A 48 7.04 -2.68 0.24
N GLN A 49 6.49 -2.78 -0.96
CA GLN A 49 7.19 -3.27 -2.15
C GLN A 49 8.27 -2.29 -2.59
N GLN A 50 7.96 -1.01 -2.68
CA GLN A 50 8.90 0.06 -3.00
C GLN A 50 10.07 0.11 -2.01
N GLN A 51 9.81 -0.01 -0.70
CA GLN A 51 10.86 -0.08 0.33
C GLN A 51 11.79 -1.29 0.14
N ARG A 52 11.25 -2.43 -0.27
CA ARG A 52 12.05 -3.63 -0.53
C ARG A 52 12.93 -3.48 -1.78
N ILE A 53 12.46 -2.78 -2.80
CA ILE A 53 13.25 -2.42 -4.00
C ILE A 53 14.39 -1.48 -3.59
N GLU A 54 14.10 -0.45 -2.80
CA GLU A 54 15.12 0.48 -2.30
C GLU A 54 16.20 -0.24 -1.50
N GLN A 55 15.82 -1.09 -0.53
CA GLN A 55 16.75 -1.90 0.25
C GLN A 55 17.62 -2.79 -0.64
N GLY A 56 17.04 -3.36 -1.70
CA GLY A 56 17.78 -4.17 -2.66
C GLY A 56 18.83 -3.38 -3.43
N LEU A 57 18.51 -2.14 -3.82
CA LEU A 57 19.46 -1.22 -4.47
C LEU A 57 20.58 -0.78 -3.52
N GLN A 58 20.24 -0.42 -2.28
CA GLN A 58 21.19 0.03 -1.26
C GLN A 58 22.14 -1.07 -0.82
N SER A 59 21.65 -2.31 -0.71
CA SER A 59 22.46 -3.46 -0.33
C SER A 59 23.28 -4.08 -1.49
N GLY A 60 23.01 -3.66 -2.73
CA GLY A 60 23.57 -4.29 -3.92
C GLY A 60 22.94 -5.64 -4.29
N GLN A 61 21.85 -6.04 -3.64
CA GLN A 61 21.07 -7.22 -4.02
C GLN A 61 20.29 -7.01 -5.32
N LEU A 62 20.05 -5.77 -5.70
CA LEU A 62 19.44 -5.43 -6.98
C LEU A 62 20.41 -4.59 -7.82
N THR A 63 20.50 -4.91 -9.08
CA THR A 63 21.08 -4.01 -10.07
C THR A 63 20.07 -2.89 -10.40
N SER A 64 20.56 -1.73 -10.88
CA SER A 64 19.66 -0.67 -11.37
C SER A 64 18.77 -1.12 -12.54
N GLY A 65 19.16 -2.17 -13.28
CA GLY A 65 18.35 -2.72 -14.36
C GLY A 65 17.20 -3.56 -13.86
N GLU A 66 17.39 -4.31 -12.78
CA GLU A 66 16.36 -5.10 -12.12
C GLU A 66 15.37 -4.20 -11.40
N ALA A 67 15.86 -3.22 -10.64
CA ALA A 67 14.99 -2.25 -9.97
C ALA A 67 14.03 -1.58 -10.96
N ARG A 68 14.53 -1.11 -12.14
CA ARG A 68 13.66 -0.55 -13.16
C ARG A 68 12.62 -1.51 -13.73
N LYS A 69 12.91 -2.81 -13.77
CA LYS A 69 11.92 -3.82 -14.20
C LYS A 69 10.83 -4.00 -13.14
N LEU A 70 11.20 -3.96 -11.86
CA LEU A 70 10.28 -4.01 -10.74
C LEU A 70 9.42 -2.74 -10.69
N GLU A 71 10.00 -1.56 -10.83
CA GLU A 71 9.25 -0.29 -10.97
C GLU A 71 8.23 -0.34 -12.13
N ALA A 72 8.60 -0.96 -13.25
CA ALA A 72 7.66 -1.18 -14.34
C ALA A 72 6.55 -2.20 -13.96
N GLY A 73 6.78 -3.07 -13.01
CA GLY A 73 5.79 -3.96 -12.40
C GLY A 73 4.79 -3.17 -11.55
N GLU A 74 5.28 -2.33 -10.63
CA GLU A 74 4.48 -1.43 -9.80
C GLU A 74 3.60 -0.52 -10.68
N SER A 75 4.15 0.13 -11.68
CA SER A 75 3.40 0.93 -12.65
C SER A 75 2.20 0.22 -13.31
N ARG A 76 2.23 -1.10 -13.42
CA ARG A 76 1.09 -1.88 -13.92
C ARG A 76 0.02 -2.08 -12.86
N ILE A 77 0.43 -2.19 -11.59
CA ILE A 77 -0.46 -2.28 -10.44
C ILE A 77 -1.20 -0.97 -10.29
N ASP A 78 -0.50 0.17 -10.22
CA ASP A 78 -1.08 1.52 -10.11
C ASP A 78 -2.10 1.78 -11.23
N LYS A 79 -1.77 1.37 -12.44
CA LYS A 79 -2.68 1.50 -13.59
C LYS A 79 -3.95 0.65 -13.43
N THR A 80 -3.83 -0.51 -12.80
CA THR A 80 -4.99 -1.35 -12.47
C THR A 80 -5.83 -0.67 -11.39
N GLU A 81 -5.20 -0.19 -10.34
CA GLU A 81 -5.83 0.55 -9.25
C GLU A 81 -6.51 1.82 -9.75
N GLN A 82 -5.82 2.62 -10.57
CA GLN A 82 -6.41 3.76 -11.25
C GLN A 82 -7.70 3.42 -11.98
N ARG A 83 -7.69 2.34 -12.74
CA ARG A 83 -8.87 1.91 -13.52
C ARG A 83 -10.01 1.48 -12.61
N ASP A 84 -9.71 0.65 -11.64
CA ASP A 84 -10.69 -0.03 -10.81
C ASP A 84 -11.29 0.92 -9.75
N LEU A 85 -10.53 1.90 -9.26
CA LEU A 85 -10.97 2.91 -8.30
C LEU A 85 -11.75 4.10 -8.92
N ARG A 86 -11.90 4.18 -10.24
CA ARG A 86 -12.60 5.31 -10.91
C ARG A 86 -14.03 5.50 -10.46
N ASN A 87 -14.73 4.43 -10.14
CA ASN A 87 -16.09 4.47 -9.62
C ASN A 87 -16.18 4.87 -8.14
N GLY A 88 -15.03 4.89 -7.44
CA GLY A 88 -14.89 5.26 -6.02
C GLY A 88 -14.88 4.09 -5.07
N SER A 89 -14.89 2.84 -5.56
CA SER A 89 -14.84 1.63 -4.73
C SER A 89 -14.20 0.48 -5.48
N LEU A 90 -13.63 -0.49 -4.74
CA LEU A 90 -13.16 -1.75 -5.28
C LEU A 90 -14.19 -2.84 -5.01
N SER A 91 -14.64 -3.53 -6.04
CA SER A 91 -15.37 -4.79 -5.90
C SER A 91 -14.45 -5.88 -5.33
N ALA A 92 -15.03 -6.97 -4.84
CA ALA A 92 -14.26 -8.09 -4.34
C ALA A 92 -13.35 -8.72 -5.43
N SER A 93 -13.84 -8.76 -6.68
CA SER A 93 -13.07 -9.28 -7.83
C SER A 93 -11.89 -8.39 -8.21
N GLU A 94 -12.09 -7.06 -8.24
CA GLU A 94 -11.03 -6.08 -8.51
C GLU A 94 -9.94 -6.12 -7.44
N ARG A 95 -10.34 -6.15 -6.17
CA ARG A 95 -9.40 -6.30 -5.05
C ARG A 95 -8.61 -7.60 -5.17
N ALA A 96 -9.27 -8.73 -5.43
CA ALA A 96 -8.58 -9.99 -5.63
C ALA A 96 -7.62 -9.96 -6.84
N GLN A 97 -7.94 -9.19 -7.88
CA GLN A 97 -7.05 -8.99 -9.03
C GLN A 97 -5.81 -8.18 -8.64
N ILE A 98 -5.96 -7.04 -7.96
CA ILE A 98 -4.87 -6.22 -7.45
C ILE A 98 -3.96 -7.05 -6.53
N GLN A 99 -4.53 -7.75 -5.54
CA GLN A 99 -3.77 -8.62 -4.63
C GLN A 99 -2.96 -9.69 -5.37
N ARG A 100 -3.52 -10.29 -6.42
CA ARG A 100 -2.75 -11.24 -7.24
C ARG A 100 -1.59 -10.59 -7.99
N GLN A 101 -1.75 -9.35 -8.44
CA GLN A 101 -0.68 -8.59 -9.10
C GLN A 101 0.42 -8.24 -8.10
N GLN A 102 0.06 -7.67 -6.95
CA GLN A 102 0.97 -7.36 -5.85
C GLN A 102 1.71 -8.60 -5.32
N ASN A 103 1.04 -9.76 -5.23
CA ASN A 103 1.71 -11.02 -4.84
C ASN A 103 2.75 -11.47 -5.88
N ARG A 104 2.44 -11.33 -7.18
CA ARG A 104 3.43 -11.65 -8.24
C ARG A 104 4.61 -10.70 -8.19
N GLU A 105 4.37 -9.41 -8.00
CA GLU A 105 5.44 -8.41 -7.89
C GLU A 105 6.29 -8.65 -6.63
N SER A 106 5.67 -8.93 -5.49
CA SER A 106 6.38 -9.30 -4.26
C SER A 106 7.31 -10.50 -4.47
N ASN A 107 6.87 -11.52 -5.22
CA ASN A 107 7.69 -12.67 -5.56
C ASN A 107 8.81 -12.28 -6.55
N ALA A 108 8.54 -11.37 -7.49
CA ALA A 108 9.56 -10.87 -8.41
C ALA A 108 10.67 -10.12 -7.65
N VAL A 109 10.29 -9.23 -6.72
CA VAL A 109 11.24 -8.54 -5.83
C VAL A 109 12.08 -9.54 -5.04
N TYR A 110 11.45 -10.56 -4.47
CA TYR A 110 12.17 -11.61 -3.73
C TYR A 110 13.18 -12.32 -4.63
N ASN A 111 12.74 -12.80 -5.79
CA ASN A 111 13.59 -13.59 -6.70
C ASN A 111 14.78 -12.77 -7.22
N GLN A 112 14.57 -11.51 -7.59
CA GLN A 112 15.64 -10.64 -8.06
C GLN A 112 16.64 -10.29 -6.94
N LYS A 113 16.20 -10.18 -5.70
CA LYS A 113 17.09 -9.93 -4.55
C LYS A 113 17.92 -11.17 -4.16
N HIS A 114 17.54 -12.36 -4.61
CA HIS A 114 18.17 -13.63 -4.22
C HIS A 114 18.77 -14.40 -5.42
N ASP A 115 18.90 -13.75 -6.55
CA ASP A 115 19.61 -14.33 -7.67
C ASP A 115 21.13 -14.09 -7.57
N ALA A 116 21.89 -14.57 -8.56
CA ALA A 116 23.35 -14.45 -8.56
C ALA A 116 23.86 -13.06 -9.01
N GLN A 117 22.97 -12.15 -9.44
CA GLN A 117 23.38 -10.83 -9.91
C GLN A 117 23.63 -9.90 -8.71
N THR A 118 24.64 -9.06 -8.82
CA THR A 118 24.97 -8.07 -7.77
C THR A 118 25.03 -6.69 -8.38
N GLY A 119 24.37 -5.75 -7.72
CA GLY A 119 24.40 -4.35 -8.06
C GLY A 119 25.66 -3.63 -7.55
N ARG A 120 25.85 -2.40 -7.99
CA ARG A 120 26.87 -1.48 -7.48
C ARG A 120 26.14 -0.30 -6.82
N PRO A 121 25.88 -0.36 -5.49
CA PRO A 121 25.06 0.63 -4.81
C PRO A 121 25.60 2.06 -4.93
N ASP A 122 26.91 2.24 -4.94
CA ASP A 122 27.57 3.55 -4.99
C ASP A 122 27.76 4.10 -6.42
N SER A 123 27.32 3.37 -7.45
CA SER A 123 27.41 3.88 -8.81
C SER A 123 26.45 5.04 -9.05
N LEU A 124 26.84 6.00 -9.90
CA LEU A 124 25.98 7.12 -10.26
C LEU A 124 24.57 6.66 -10.71
N LYS A 125 24.52 5.56 -11.48
CA LYS A 125 23.26 4.98 -11.97
C LYS A 125 22.41 4.43 -10.83
N SER A 126 23.02 3.75 -9.87
CA SER A 126 22.32 3.23 -8.69
C SER A 126 21.83 4.36 -7.79
N ASN A 127 22.67 5.37 -7.52
CA ASN A 127 22.29 6.53 -6.73
C ASN A 127 21.08 7.29 -7.33
N MET A 128 21.06 7.42 -8.66
CA MET A 128 19.92 8.02 -9.36
C MET A 128 18.66 7.17 -9.23
N GLU A 129 18.77 5.86 -9.29
CA GLU A 129 17.64 4.94 -9.15
C GLU A 129 17.13 4.94 -7.71
N GLN A 130 18.01 4.85 -6.71
CA GLN A 130 17.65 4.99 -5.29
C GLN A 130 16.90 6.30 -5.01
N ALA A 131 17.37 7.42 -5.57
CA ALA A 131 16.69 8.71 -5.40
C ALA A 131 15.29 8.75 -6.04
N ASN A 132 15.02 7.96 -7.09
CA ASN A 132 13.69 7.86 -7.68
C ASN A 132 12.80 6.99 -6.83
N VAL A 133 13.24 5.76 -6.51
CA VAL A 133 12.50 4.85 -5.65
C VAL A 133 12.14 5.53 -4.32
N GLN A 134 13.08 6.27 -3.71
CA GLN A 134 12.79 7.02 -2.49
C GLN A 134 11.70 8.10 -2.69
N ARG A 135 11.64 8.72 -3.85
CA ARG A 135 10.53 9.65 -4.15
C ARG A 135 9.20 8.93 -4.31
N ASN A 136 9.19 7.79 -4.98
CA ASN A 136 8.00 6.96 -5.13
C ASN A 136 7.50 6.51 -3.74
N ILE A 137 8.37 5.99 -2.88
CA ILE A 137 8.04 5.66 -1.49
C ILE A 137 7.38 6.85 -0.77
N ASN A 138 7.97 8.03 -0.87
CA ASN A 138 7.43 9.22 -0.22
C ASN A 138 6.06 9.65 -0.78
N GLN A 139 5.80 9.39 -2.04
CA GLN A 139 4.51 9.67 -2.70
C GLN A 139 3.48 8.64 -2.26
N GLU A 140 3.78 7.36 -2.38
CA GLU A 140 2.94 6.26 -1.94
C GLU A 140 2.57 6.36 -0.44
N GLN A 141 3.51 6.68 0.43
CA GLN A 141 3.23 6.91 1.85
C GLN A 141 2.22 8.05 2.06
N ARG A 142 2.29 9.11 1.26
CA ARG A 142 1.31 10.20 1.34
C ARG A 142 -0.06 9.77 0.84
N LEU A 143 -0.13 8.97 -0.23
CA LEU A 143 -1.37 8.40 -0.74
C LEU A 143 -1.98 7.45 0.28
N HIS A 144 -1.20 6.49 0.78
CA HIS A 144 -1.61 5.56 1.82
C HIS A 144 -2.17 6.29 3.06
N ASN A 145 -1.42 7.25 3.61
CA ASN A 145 -1.85 8.04 4.74
C ASN A 145 -3.11 8.87 4.44
N GLY A 146 -3.21 9.40 3.22
CA GLY A 146 -4.38 10.16 2.79
C GLY A 146 -5.65 9.31 2.73
N VAL A 147 -5.55 8.09 2.22
CA VAL A 147 -6.68 7.14 2.18
C VAL A 147 -7.01 6.63 3.57
N LYS A 148 -5.99 6.27 4.36
CA LYS A 148 -6.14 5.73 5.72
C LYS A 148 -6.84 6.71 6.66
N ASN A 149 -6.53 7.99 6.60
CA ASN A 149 -7.13 9.03 7.44
C ASN A 149 -8.35 9.72 6.81
N GLY A 150 -8.76 9.30 5.61
CA GLY A 150 -9.92 9.84 4.90
C GLY A 150 -9.71 11.21 4.23
N SER A 151 -8.48 11.74 4.20
CA SER A 151 -8.17 12.99 3.48
C SER A 151 -8.05 12.80 1.96
N LEU A 152 -8.05 11.56 1.49
CA LEU A 152 -8.17 11.17 0.08
C LEU A 152 -9.33 10.20 -0.10
N THR A 153 -10.19 10.50 -1.05
CA THR A 153 -11.20 9.56 -1.53
C THR A 153 -10.58 8.57 -2.52
N ASN A 154 -11.20 7.40 -2.69
CA ASN A 154 -10.76 6.42 -3.69
C ASN A 154 -10.68 6.98 -5.12
N ARG A 155 -11.56 7.92 -5.49
CA ARG A 155 -11.50 8.60 -6.80
C ARG A 155 -10.32 9.56 -6.93
N GLU A 156 -9.95 10.21 -5.85
CA GLU A 156 -8.77 11.07 -5.82
C GLU A 156 -7.50 10.22 -5.84
N LEU A 157 -7.48 9.10 -5.10
CA LEU A 157 -6.42 8.09 -5.20
C LEU A 157 -6.26 7.63 -6.65
N ALA A 158 -7.32 7.15 -7.30
CA ALA A 158 -7.26 6.70 -8.70
C ALA A 158 -6.61 7.71 -9.66
N ARG A 159 -6.80 9.00 -9.43
CA ARG A 159 -6.15 10.03 -10.24
C ARG A 159 -4.66 10.15 -9.94
N GLN A 160 -4.25 9.92 -8.70
CA GLN A 160 -2.84 9.97 -8.31
C GLN A 160 -2.10 8.73 -8.81
N GLU A 161 -2.65 7.54 -8.63
CA GLU A 161 -2.13 6.28 -9.19
C GLU A 161 -1.87 6.38 -10.70
N GLY A 162 -2.79 7.04 -11.42
CA GLY A 162 -2.60 7.29 -12.86
C GLY A 162 -1.42 8.20 -13.18
N ASN A 163 -1.07 9.12 -12.29
CA ASN A 163 0.11 9.97 -12.46
C ASN A 163 1.39 9.18 -12.11
N GLU A 164 1.39 8.44 -10.99
CA GLU A 164 2.50 7.58 -10.58
C GLU A 164 2.83 6.58 -11.69
N SER A 165 1.86 5.82 -12.18
CA SER A 165 2.08 4.88 -13.29
C SER A 165 2.63 5.54 -14.56
N HIS A 166 2.40 6.84 -14.75
CA HIS A 166 3.02 7.59 -15.86
C HIS A 166 4.49 7.90 -15.58
N VAL A 167 4.80 8.32 -14.35
CA VAL A 167 6.17 8.62 -13.91
C VAL A 167 7.05 7.38 -13.99
N ASP A 168 6.60 6.26 -13.40
CA ASP A 168 7.35 5.01 -13.38
C ASP A 168 7.66 4.47 -14.77
N ARG A 169 6.70 4.63 -15.70
CA ARG A 169 6.96 4.30 -17.12
C ARG A 169 8.01 5.20 -17.75
N LEU A 170 8.08 6.46 -17.37
CA LEU A 170 9.15 7.36 -17.83
C LEU A 170 10.48 6.97 -17.21
N GLU A 171 10.47 6.59 -15.93
CA GLU A 171 11.66 6.12 -15.21
C GLU A 171 12.20 4.81 -15.77
N SER A 172 11.33 3.82 -15.98
CA SER A 172 11.72 2.51 -16.53
C SER A 172 12.30 2.57 -17.93
N ARG A 173 11.96 3.61 -18.71
CA ARG A 173 12.47 3.84 -20.08
C ARG A 173 13.65 4.80 -20.15
N ARG A 174 14.14 5.24 -19.01
CA ARG A 174 15.17 6.27 -18.95
C ARG A 174 16.55 5.74 -19.33
N ASP A 175 17.08 6.20 -20.45
CA ASP A 175 18.42 5.86 -20.93
C ASP A 175 19.40 7.06 -20.91
N THR A 176 18.91 8.29 -20.74
CA THR A 176 19.71 9.52 -20.86
C THR A 176 19.45 10.51 -19.74
N LEU A 177 20.44 11.39 -19.45
CA LEU A 177 20.32 12.46 -18.47
C LEU A 177 19.20 13.48 -18.79
N ARG A 178 18.89 13.69 -20.07
CA ARG A 178 17.77 14.55 -20.48
C ARG A 178 16.42 13.99 -20.08
N GLN A 179 16.26 12.65 -20.17
CA GLN A 179 15.05 11.96 -19.73
C GLN A 179 14.90 12.05 -18.21
N THR A 180 16.00 11.93 -17.46
CA THR A 180 16.03 12.13 -16.01
C THR A 180 15.44 13.47 -15.59
N GLY A 181 15.84 14.58 -16.24
CA GLY A 181 15.30 15.89 -15.92
C GLY A 181 13.80 16.06 -16.24
N ARG A 182 13.24 15.30 -17.19
CA ARG A 182 11.79 15.26 -17.44
C ARG A 182 11.05 14.51 -16.34
N VAL A 183 11.55 13.36 -15.94
CA VAL A 183 11.02 12.56 -14.83
C VAL A 183 10.95 13.41 -13.56
N GLN A 184 12.05 14.02 -13.14
CA GLN A 184 12.09 14.87 -11.95
C GLN A 184 11.08 16.03 -11.96
N ARG A 185 10.84 16.63 -13.13
CA ARG A 185 9.81 17.69 -13.23
C ARG A 185 8.40 17.13 -13.09
N THR A 186 8.16 15.92 -13.58
CA THR A 186 6.87 15.24 -13.44
C THR A 186 6.62 14.87 -11.98
N ASP A 187 7.57 14.20 -11.32
CA ASP A 187 7.50 13.84 -9.90
C ASP A 187 7.23 15.05 -9.00
N ASN A 188 7.95 16.15 -9.23
CA ASN A 188 7.75 17.38 -8.47
C ASN A 188 6.35 17.98 -8.68
N ARG A 189 5.76 17.79 -9.86
CA ARG A 189 4.39 18.21 -10.15
C ARG A 189 3.40 17.34 -9.41
N ASP A 190 3.59 16.05 -9.44
CA ASP A 190 2.70 15.09 -8.81
C ASP A 190 2.76 15.19 -7.28
N SER A 191 3.93 15.31 -6.68
CA SER A 191 4.08 15.62 -5.25
C SER A 191 3.30 16.87 -4.83
N ARG A 192 3.35 17.95 -5.63
CA ARG A 192 2.56 19.17 -5.35
C ARG A 192 1.06 18.96 -5.54
N ARG A 193 0.67 18.08 -6.44
CA ARG A 193 -0.74 17.74 -6.69
C ARG A 193 -1.30 16.91 -5.53
N ILE A 194 -0.59 15.89 -5.09
CA ILE A 194 -0.96 15.09 -3.92
C ILE A 194 -1.14 15.99 -2.69
N HIS A 195 -0.16 16.87 -2.42
CA HIS A 195 -0.25 17.82 -1.31
C HIS A 195 -1.53 18.66 -1.40
N ARG A 196 -1.82 19.24 -2.56
CA ARG A 196 -3.00 20.10 -2.79
C ARG A 196 -4.32 19.34 -2.59
N VAL A 197 -4.43 18.13 -3.14
CA VAL A 197 -5.65 17.32 -3.02
C VAL A 197 -5.94 17.00 -1.55
N ARG A 198 -4.92 16.61 -0.78
CA ARG A 198 -5.04 16.30 0.64
C ARG A 198 -5.45 17.52 1.47
N HIS A 199 -4.89 18.68 1.21
CA HIS A 199 -5.24 19.90 1.96
C HIS A 199 -6.61 20.47 1.60
N ASN A 200 -7.06 20.33 0.35
CA ASN A 200 -8.39 20.75 -0.05
C ASN A 200 -9.51 19.86 0.54
N ALA A 201 -9.20 18.63 0.93
CA ALA A 201 -10.15 17.75 1.60
C ALA A 201 -10.56 18.28 3.00
N HIS A 202 -9.64 18.96 3.71
CA HIS A 202 -9.95 19.58 5.01
C HIS A 202 -10.90 20.80 4.93
N ALA A 203 -11.06 21.39 3.76
CA ALA A 203 -11.97 22.52 3.54
C ALA A 203 -13.41 22.10 3.18
N ARG A 204 -13.71 20.82 3.18
CA ARG A 204 -15.04 20.27 2.78
C ARG A 204 -15.87 19.78 3.96
N HIS A 205 -15.45 20.07 5.21
CA HIS A 205 -16.18 19.76 6.45
C HIS A 205 -16.68 21.01 7.13
#